data_80c9c1d8d437baa12a7415e8c77ce9a3
#
_entry.id   80c9c1d8d437baa12a7415e8c77ce9a3
#
_cell.length_a   1.000
_cell.length_b   1.000
_cell.length_c   1.000
_cell.angle_alpha   90.00
_cell.angle_beta   90.00
_cell.angle_gamma   90.00
#
_symmetry.space_group_name_H-M   'P 1'
#
loop_
_entity.id
_entity.type
_entity.pdbx_description
1 polymer ?
#
loop_
_entity_poly.entity_id
_entity_poly.type
_entity_poly.pdbx_seq_one_letter_code
_entity_poly.pdbx_strand_id
1 'polypeptide(L)'
;MSKTEENFFEYLNFFEKSNINNRAFFIDKCNTFYSDDFVLKYAYNLDKNFFPFRDDLFSFKDSAFLLNENIKAYISNMSFLHKEFQSNNLLGNFSFSFFENDIIFMLPEIFLSFCILFSICFFVILGNSKKFKFPFLSYSCGLFFFYSFFLTFFLIFNSLNLDTFCFFFHFNNNFFTNLVKLFLIFSSFFCILFSLDYMKKDNLEIFEFFFIFSLSILGMFFLISSFSFVSFYLAIELQSLSLYILASLKKNSNFSTEAGLKYFILGSLASCILLFGISLIYGFSGIIFFDDLAHLNIVLFNFVEYSFFNGLILGLLLLSVGLFFKIGAAPFHVWIPDVYEGVPLLVTAIFAIIPKIVIINFILLFFSSFFSSFFFFWHKWFIFLSFFSFIVGTFGALYQIKIKRLLAYSAISHVGFLCLGLSLNTVEGFQSVFFYILIYVLLSILFFTIIFCLKRYNNNTRIYNILDLQNLFKVNPFFSLIFCLTLFSIAGIPPLMGFFSKFFIFLASIKESFYFISLFSLFLSVVSSFYYIRLIKLIFFEKNSSWIFLTPFSKNFSLILIFLTFLNLFFFFISCFFFRNSL
;
A
#
# COMPACT_ATOMS: atom_id res chain seq x y z
N MET A 1 -20.63 -33.28 -5.64
CA MET A 1 -20.63 -32.08 -4.80
C MET A 1 -19.54 -32.25 -3.77
N SER A 2 -18.49 -31.46 -3.88
CA SER A 2 -17.27 -31.63 -3.10
C SER A 2 -17.32 -30.73 -1.85
N LYS A 3 -16.62 -31.16 -0.80
CA LYS A 3 -16.48 -30.41 0.49
C LYS A 3 -16.12 -28.93 0.36
N THR A 4 -15.83 -28.45 -0.84
CA THR A 4 -15.51 -27.03 -1.14
C THR A 4 -16.74 -26.14 -1.27
N GLU A 5 -17.91 -26.70 -1.60
CA GLU A 5 -19.17 -25.93 -1.71
C GLU A 5 -19.83 -25.74 -0.32
N GLU A 6 -19.70 -26.71 0.57
CA GLU A 6 -20.21 -26.57 1.95
C GLU A 6 -19.43 -25.49 2.74
N ASN A 7 -18.13 -25.41 2.54
CA ASN A 7 -17.32 -24.36 3.16
C ASN A 7 -17.67 -22.95 2.64
N PHE A 8 -18.08 -22.81 1.39
CA PHE A 8 -18.47 -21.50 0.83
C PHE A 8 -19.76 -20.97 1.44
N PHE A 9 -20.74 -21.84 1.73
CA PHE A 9 -21.98 -21.48 2.41
C PHE A 9 -21.77 -21.20 3.91
N GLU A 10 -20.83 -21.86 4.58
CA GLU A 10 -20.47 -21.52 5.95
C GLU A 10 -19.77 -20.16 6.05
N TYR A 11 -18.97 -19.77 5.04
CA TYR A 11 -18.33 -18.45 5.00
C TYR A 11 -19.34 -17.31 4.78
N LEU A 12 -20.37 -17.51 3.95
CA LEU A 12 -21.44 -16.53 3.78
C LEU A 12 -22.23 -16.34 5.09
N ASN A 13 -22.52 -17.40 5.83
CA ASN A 13 -23.18 -17.34 7.14
C ASN A 13 -22.32 -16.67 8.24
N PHE A 14 -21.00 -16.69 8.13
CA PHE A 14 -20.12 -16.00 9.08
C PHE A 14 -20.08 -14.48 8.84
N PHE A 15 -20.20 -14.04 7.59
CA PHE A 15 -20.35 -12.61 7.25
C PHE A 15 -21.72 -12.05 7.64
N GLU A 16 -22.78 -12.86 7.61
CA GLU A 16 -24.12 -12.44 8.04
C GLU A 16 -24.24 -12.24 9.56
N LYS A 17 -23.49 -12.99 10.38
CA LYS A 17 -23.60 -12.92 11.85
C LYS A 17 -22.96 -11.69 12.50
N SER A 18 -22.15 -10.91 11.80
CA SER A 18 -21.42 -9.79 12.38
C SER A 18 -22.11 -8.42 12.34
N ASN A 19 -23.31 -8.28 11.71
CA ASN A 19 -24.01 -6.99 11.65
C ASN A 19 -25.54 -7.13 11.53
N ILE A 20 -26.17 -7.64 12.59
CA ILE A 20 -27.60 -8.05 12.55
C ILE A 20 -28.60 -6.87 12.62
N ASN A 21 -28.24 -5.67 13.04
CA ASN A 21 -29.26 -4.65 13.35
C ASN A 21 -29.58 -3.62 12.26
N ASN A 22 -28.77 -3.46 11.22
CA ASN A 22 -29.08 -2.49 10.15
C ASN A 22 -29.24 -3.11 8.74
N ARG A 23 -28.93 -4.39 8.56
CA ARG A 23 -29.14 -5.10 7.30
C ARG A 23 -30.54 -5.72 7.16
N ALA A 24 -31.23 -5.99 8.27
CA ALA A 24 -32.56 -6.58 8.24
C ALA A 24 -33.57 -5.74 7.43
N PHE A 25 -33.45 -4.42 7.48
CA PHE A 25 -34.39 -3.52 6.75
C PHE A 25 -34.12 -3.45 5.25
N PHE A 26 -32.89 -3.72 4.80
CA PHE A 26 -32.54 -3.76 3.37
C PHE A 26 -32.72 -5.16 2.77
N ILE A 27 -32.42 -6.21 3.53
CA ILE A 27 -32.58 -7.60 3.09
C ILE A 27 -34.05 -7.99 2.97
N ASP A 28 -34.92 -7.53 3.88
CA ASP A 28 -36.37 -7.76 3.75
C ASP A 28 -36.98 -7.06 2.53
N LYS A 29 -36.43 -5.91 2.11
CA LYS A 29 -36.86 -5.28 0.84
C LYS A 29 -36.27 -5.97 -0.39
N CYS A 30 -35.06 -6.53 -0.32
CA CYS A 30 -34.51 -7.32 -1.42
C CYS A 30 -35.15 -8.72 -1.52
N ASN A 31 -35.44 -9.38 -0.40
CA ASN A 31 -36.11 -10.70 -0.41
C ASN A 31 -37.56 -10.64 -0.91
N THR A 32 -38.24 -9.50 -0.82
CA THR A 32 -39.54 -9.32 -1.49
C THR A 32 -39.42 -9.10 -3.00
N PHE A 33 -38.25 -8.77 -3.52
CA PHE A 33 -37.96 -8.67 -4.96
C PHE A 33 -37.34 -9.95 -5.56
N TYR A 34 -36.78 -10.84 -4.74
CA TYR A 34 -36.17 -12.11 -5.14
C TYR A 34 -36.92 -13.28 -4.51
N SER A 35 -38.25 -13.33 -4.73
CA SER A 35 -38.94 -14.61 -4.63
C SER A 35 -38.53 -15.46 -5.84
N ASP A 36 -38.11 -16.69 -5.60
CA ASP A 36 -37.69 -17.64 -6.65
C ASP A 36 -38.67 -17.74 -7.82
N ASP A 37 -39.97 -17.48 -7.57
CA ASP A 37 -41.01 -17.41 -8.58
C ASP A 37 -40.86 -16.23 -9.57
N PHE A 38 -40.24 -15.12 -9.17
CA PHE A 38 -40.08 -13.96 -10.06
C PHE A 38 -38.89 -14.16 -11.01
N VAL A 39 -37.80 -14.70 -10.51
CA VAL A 39 -36.59 -15.03 -11.30
C VAL A 39 -36.91 -16.17 -12.27
N LEU A 40 -37.60 -17.22 -11.81
CA LEU A 40 -38.02 -18.33 -12.67
C LEU A 40 -39.07 -17.91 -13.72
N LYS A 41 -39.99 -17.00 -13.39
CA LYS A 41 -40.99 -16.48 -14.33
C LYS A 41 -40.36 -15.56 -15.39
N TYR A 42 -39.33 -14.80 -15.04
CA TYR A 42 -38.58 -13.98 -15.99
C TYR A 42 -37.65 -14.83 -16.85
N ALA A 43 -36.95 -15.79 -16.28
CA ALA A 43 -36.12 -16.75 -17.01
C ALA A 43 -36.97 -17.62 -17.96
N TYR A 44 -38.14 -18.06 -17.53
CA TYR A 44 -39.06 -18.85 -18.36
C TYR A 44 -39.73 -18.04 -19.50
N ASN A 45 -39.94 -16.74 -19.30
CA ASN A 45 -40.41 -15.85 -20.37
C ASN A 45 -39.27 -15.42 -21.34
N LEU A 46 -38.03 -15.35 -20.87
CA LEU A 46 -36.86 -15.14 -21.73
C LEU A 46 -36.60 -16.36 -22.64
N ASP A 47 -36.77 -17.58 -22.14
CA ASP A 47 -36.59 -18.81 -22.93
C ASP A 47 -37.64 -18.97 -24.04
N LYS A 48 -38.86 -18.47 -23.86
CA LYS A 48 -39.90 -18.57 -24.89
C LYS A 48 -39.80 -17.54 -26.03
N ASN A 49 -39.17 -16.41 -25.77
CA ASN A 49 -39.07 -15.33 -26.78
C ASN A 49 -37.71 -15.23 -27.46
N PHE A 50 -36.71 -15.94 -26.97
CA PHE A 50 -35.32 -15.82 -27.46
C PHE A 50 -34.79 -17.05 -28.22
N PHE A 51 -35.49 -18.18 -28.26
CA PHE A 51 -35.07 -19.37 -29.01
C PHE A 51 -36.18 -19.94 -29.91
N PRO A 52 -36.45 -19.32 -31.08
CA PRO A 52 -37.37 -19.92 -32.05
C PRO A 52 -36.74 -20.90 -33.03
N PHE A 53 -35.45 -21.27 -32.89
CA PHE A 53 -34.78 -22.18 -33.81
C PHE A 53 -34.01 -23.28 -33.08
N ARG A 54 -34.69 -24.39 -32.90
CA ARG A 54 -34.10 -25.73 -32.77
C ARG A 54 -34.11 -26.34 -34.16
N ASP A 55 -32.96 -26.83 -34.60
CA ASP A 55 -32.71 -27.48 -35.86
C ASP A 55 -32.30 -26.53 -37.00
N ASP A 56 -30.99 -26.24 -37.10
CA ASP A 56 -30.19 -26.32 -38.30
C ASP A 56 -28.76 -25.84 -38.03
N LEU A 57 -27.80 -26.53 -38.66
CA LEU A 57 -26.35 -26.36 -38.61
C LEU A 57 -25.90 -24.88 -38.84
N PHE A 58 -25.50 -24.21 -37.79
CA PHE A 58 -24.85 -22.90 -37.92
C PHE A 58 -23.31 -23.01 -37.93
N SER A 59 -22.71 -22.30 -38.90
CA SER A 59 -21.27 -22.18 -39.01
C SER A 59 -20.71 -21.34 -37.84
N PHE A 60 -19.53 -21.67 -37.35
CA PHE A 60 -18.87 -21.07 -36.17
C PHE A 60 -18.67 -19.54 -36.24
N LYS A 61 -18.84 -18.89 -37.40
CA LYS A 61 -18.75 -17.44 -37.57
C LYS A 61 -20.00 -16.67 -37.17
N ASP A 62 -21.17 -17.29 -37.33
CA ASP A 62 -22.45 -16.61 -37.06
C ASP A 62 -22.79 -16.62 -35.58
N SER A 63 -22.33 -17.62 -34.82
CA SER A 63 -22.50 -17.68 -33.37
C SER A 63 -21.70 -16.60 -32.61
N ALA A 64 -20.50 -16.26 -33.10
CA ALA A 64 -19.68 -15.20 -32.51
C ALA A 64 -20.29 -13.80 -32.73
N PHE A 65 -20.96 -13.57 -33.87
CA PHE A 65 -21.61 -12.31 -34.16
C PHE A 65 -22.87 -12.11 -33.31
N LEU A 66 -23.67 -13.15 -33.15
CA LEU A 66 -24.88 -13.12 -32.29
C LEU A 66 -24.57 -13.00 -30.81
N LEU A 67 -23.47 -13.62 -30.33
CA LEU A 67 -22.99 -13.46 -28.96
C LEU A 67 -22.53 -12.02 -28.70
N ASN A 68 -21.85 -11.40 -29.66
CA ASN A 68 -21.40 -10.02 -29.53
C ASN A 68 -22.58 -9.00 -29.52
N GLU A 69 -23.64 -9.27 -30.28
CA GLU A 69 -24.88 -8.47 -30.25
C GLU A 69 -25.67 -8.69 -28.95
N ASN A 70 -25.75 -9.93 -28.46
CA ASN A 70 -26.42 -10.22 -27.21
C ASN A 70 -25.69 -9.65 -26.00
N ILE A 71 -24.36 -9.66 -25.99
CA ILE A 71 -23.56 -9.00 -24.95
C ILE A 71 -23.72 -7.47 -25.03
N LYS A 72 -23.71 -6.89 -26.23
CA LYS A 72 -24.01 -5.45 -26.42
C LYS A 72 -25.43 -5.09 -25.99
N ALA A 73 -26.41 -5.92 -26.28
CA ALA A 73 -27.79 -5.74 -25.82
C ALA A 73 -27.91 -5.87 -24.30
N TYR A 74 -27.16 -6.80 -23.68
CA TYR A 74 -27.11 -6.95 -22.21
C TYR A 74 -26.45 -5.75 -21.55
N ILE A 75 -25.34 -5.28 -22.10
CA ILE A 75 -24.64 -4.07 -21.63
C ILE A 75 -25.50 -2.83 -21.83
N SER A 76 -26.22 -2.71 -22.96
CA SER A 76 -27.16 -1.60 -23.20
C SER A 76 -28.38 -1.68 -22.27
N ASN A 77 -28.87 -2.86 -21.93
CA ASN A 77 -29.96 -3.04 -20.97
C ASN A 77 -29.50 -2.76 -19.53
N MET A 78 -28.26 -3.12 -19.16
CA MET A 78 -27.68 -2.73 -17.87
C MET A 78 -27.49 -1.21 -17.78
N SER A 79 -27.01 -0.57 -18.86
CA SER A 79 -26.91 0.90 -18.93
C SER A 79 -28.28 1.57 -18.98
N PHE A 80 -29.30 0.89 -19.52
CA PHE A 80 -30.69 1.36 -19.54
C PHE A 80 -31.31 1.22 -18.15
N LEU A 81 -31.11 0.11 -17.45
CA LEU A 81 -31.51 -0.05 -16.05
C LEU A 81 -30.81 0.96 -15.13
N HIS A 82 -29.53 1.23 -15.38
CA HIS A 82 -28.81 2.29 -14.66
C HIS A 82 -29.39 3.69 -14.96
N LYS A 83 -29.83 3.94 -16.21
CA LYS A 83 -30.51 5.19 -16.60
C LYS A 83 -31.94 5.26 -16.08
N GLU A 84 -32.69 4.17 -16.05
CA GLU A 84 -34.03 4.13 -15.44
C GLU A 84 -33.97 4.26 -13.92
N PHE A 85 -32.97 3.70 -13.26
CA PHE A 85 -32.72 3.94 -11.84
C PHE A 85 -32.35 5.40 -11.56
N GLN A 86 -31.65 6.06 -12.51
CA GLN A 86 -31.36 7.50 -12.44
C GLN A 86 -32.57 8.38 -12.81
N SER A 87 -33.47 7.93 -13.72
CA SER A 87 -34.57 8.75 -14.22
C SER A 87 -35.87 8.62 -13.42
N ASN A 88 -36.11 7.49 -12.74
CA ASN A 88 -37.33 7.25 -11.97
C ASN A 88 -37.25 7.66 -10.49
N ASN A 89 -36.08 8.08 -10.02
CA ASN A 89 -35.96 8.68 -8.69
C ASN A 89 -36.09 10.19 -8.81
N LEU A 90 -37.19 10.71 -8.37
CA LEU A 90 -37.49 12.03 -7.78
C LEU A 90 -36.26 12.98 -7.65
N LEU A 91 -35.56 13.25 -8.76
CA LEU A 91 -34.29 13.96 -8.82
C LEU A 91 -34.37 15.48 -8.48
N GLY A 92 -35.60 16.01 -8.24
CA GLY A 92 -35.76 17.43 -7.91
C GLY A 92 -35.31 17.84 -6.52
N ASN A 93 -35.43 16.93 -5.52
CA ASN A 93 -35.08 17.25 -4.12
C ASN A 93 -33.95 16.42 -3.53
N PHE A 94 -33.48 15.39 -4.23
CA PHE A 94 -32.42 14.48 -3.75
C PHE A 94 -31.00 14.90 -4.10
N SER A 95 -30.80 15.74 -5.13
CA SER A 95 -29.47 16.10 -5.60
C SER A 95 -28.62 16.91 -4.59
N PHE A 96 -29.26 17.77 -3.82
CA PHE A 96 -28.53 18.55 -2.80
C PHE A 96 -28.16 17.70 -1.56
N SER A 97 -29.04 16.83 -1.10
CA SER A 97 -28.77 15.96 0.04
C SER A 97 -27.71 14.89 -0.23
N PHE A 98 -27.59 14.39 -1.45
CA PHE A 98 -26.51 13.48 -1.83
C PHE A 98 -25.16 14.18 -1.76
N PHE A 99 -25.05 15.37 -2.30
CA PHE A 99 -23.81 16.14 -2.30
C PHE A 99 -23.34 16.55 -0.89
N GLU A 100 -24.28 16.90 -0.02
CA GLU A 100 -23.99 17.21 1.38
C GLU A 100 -23.46 15.99 2.13
N ASN A 101 -24.03 14.81 1.94
CA ASN A 101 -23.56 13.58 2.54
C ASN A 101 -22.17 13.19 2.02
N ASP A 102 -21.90 13.32 0.72
CA ASP A 102 -20.59 13.03 0.12
C ASP A 102 -19.48 13.89 0.71
N ILE A 103 -19.75 15.17 0.97
CA ILE A 103 -18.79 16.08 1.61
C ILE A 103 -18.47 15.62 3.03
N ILE A 104 -19.48 15.21 3.80
CA ILE A 104 -19.29 14.75 5.19
C ILE A 104 -18.42 13.50 5.24
N PHE A 105 -18.65 12.56 4.34
CA PHE A 105 -17.91 11.29 4.31
C PHE A 105 -16.47 11.44 3.81
N MET A 106 -16.20 12.41 2.93
CA MET A 106 -14.84 12.74 2.45
C MET A 106 -14.22 13.92 3.20
N LEU A 107 -14.75 14.27 4.38
CA LEU A 107 -14.30 15.40 5.17
C LEU A 107 -12.80 15.36 5.55
N PRO A 108 -12.18 14.21 5.87
CA PRO A 108 -10.75 14.16 6.14
C PRO A 108 -9.88 14.58 4.94
N GLU A 109 -10.22 14.13 3.74
CA GLU A 109 -9.50 14.45 2.50
C GLU A 109 -9.71 15.93 2.12
N ILE A 110 -10.94 16.40 2.21
CA ILE A 110 -11.29 17.79 1.93
C ILE A 110 -10.59 18.71 2.93
N PHE A 111 -10.62 18.39 4.22
CA PHE A 111 -9.92 19.17 5.24
C PHE A 111 -8.42 19.26 4.97
N LEU A 112 -7.78 18.13 4.63
CA LEU A 112 -6.35 18.10 4.34
C LEU A 112 -6.03 18.91 3.08
N SER A 113 -6.86 18.86 2.04
CA SER A 113 -6.68 19.67 0.82
C SER A 113 -6.77 21.17 1.11
N PHE A 114 -7.73 21.60 1.92
CA PHE A 114 -7.83 22.99 2.37
C PHE A 114 -6.62 23.43 3.19
N CYS A 115 -6.13 22.59 4.11
CA CYS A 115 -4.92 22.87 4.88
C CYS A 115 -3.70 23.09 3.97
N ILE A 116 -3.57 22.28 2.91
CA ILE A 116 -2.47 22.41 1.94
C ILE A 116 -2.59 23.74 1.19
N LEU A 117 -3.75 24.07 0.62
CA LEU A 117 -3.97 25.30 -0.13
C LEU A 117 -3.76 26.54 0.75
N PHE A 118 -4.34 26.55 1.95
CA PHE A 118 -4.15 27.63 2.91
C PHE A 118 -2.67 27.81 3.28
N SER A 119 -1.99 26.72 3.58
CA SER A 119 -0.59 26.78 4.00
C SER A 119 0.33 27.28 2.89
N ILE A 120 0.10 26.90 1.63
CA ILE A 120 0.89 27.40 0.49
C ILE A 120 0.76 28.93 0.41
N CYS A 121 -0.47 29.46 0.42
CA CYS A 121 -0.69 30.91 0.37
C CYS A 121 -0.05 31.62 1.57
N PHE A 122 -0.25 31.11 2.78
CA PHE A 122 0.22 31.76 4.01
C PHE A 122 1.75 31.75 4.14
N PHE A 123 2.40 30.60 3.96
CA PHE A 123 3.86 30.50 4.16
C PHE A 123 4.67 31.10 3.01
N VAL A 124 4.14 31.16 1.78
CA VAL A 124 4.80 31.89 0.67
C VAL A 124 4.82 33.39 0.95
N ILE A 125 3.71 33.95 1.45
CA ILE A 125 3.63 35.40 1.83
C ILE A 125 4.61 35.69 2.97
N LEU A 126 4.67 34.84 4.00
CA LEU A 126 5.61 34.99 5.12
C LEU A 126 7.08 34.84 4.67
N GLY A 127 7.36 33.93 3.73
CA GLY A 127 8.72 33.69 3.20
C GLY A 127 9.32 34.90 2.48
N ASN A 128 8.49 35.74 1.87
CA ASN A 128 8.92 36.98 1.26
C ASN A 128 9.27 38.07 2.28
N SER A 129 8.85 37.94 3.54
CA SER A 129 9.18 38.89 4.58
C SER A 129 10.61 38.70 5.11
N LYS A 130 11.37 39.80 5.25
CA LYS A 130 12.74 39.76 5.77
C LYS A 130 12.85 39.30 7.23
N LYS A 131 11.73 39.34 8.00
CA LYS A 131 11.67 39.04 9.42
C LYS A 131 11.55 37.53 9.73
N PHE A 132 10.86 36.77 8.89
CA PHE A 132 10.55 35.36 9.13
C PHE A 132 11.39 34.48 8.19
N LYS A 133 12.67 34.25 8.56
CA LYS A 133 13.57 33.37 7.82
C LYS A 133 13.80 32.04 8.54
N PHE A 134 14.53 31.14 7.89
CA PHE A 134 15.02 29.91 8.51
C PHE A 134 15.75 30.19 9.84
N PRO A 135 15.58 29.37 10.90
CA PRO A 135 14.80 28.10 10.92
C PRO A 135 13.32 28.25 11.31
N PHE A 136 12.86 29.47 11.59
CA PHE A 136 11.51 29.71 12.11
C PHE A 136 10.42 29.29 11.13
N LEU A 137 10.55 29.63 9.84
CA LEU A 137 9.55 29.35 8.81
C LEU A 137 9.35 27.84 8.60
N SER A 138 10.43 27.06 8.47
CA SER A 138 10.36 25.62 8.28
C SER A 138 9.77 24.91 9.52
N TYR A 139 10.11 25.39 10.71
CA TYR A 139 9.61 24.83 11.96
C TYR A 139 8.10 25.12 12.15
N SER A 140 7.66 26.35 11.90
CA SER A 140 6.25 26.72 12.00
C SER A 140 5.38 26.00 10.97
N CYS A 141 5.88 25.83 9.74
CA CYS A 141 5.23 25.04 8.72
C CYS A 141 5.10 23.56 9.12
N GLY A 142 6.15 22.97 9.66
CA GLY A 142 6.13 21.60 10.14
C GLY A 142 5.17 21.39 11.32
N LEU A 143 5.09 22.33 12.26
CA LEU A 143 4.10 22.29 13.34
C LEU A 143 2.67 22.41 12.81
N PHE A 144 2.43 23.30 11.83
CA PHE A 144 1.12 23.43 11.21
C PHE A 144 0.64 22.09 10.62
N PHE A 145 1.49 21.41 9.85
CA PHE A 145 1.14 20.10 9.30
C PHE A 145 1.04 18.99 10.36
N PHE A 146 1.81 19.07 11.43
CA PHE A 146 1.65 18.15 12.56
C PHE A 146 0.26 18.26 13.18
N TYR A 147 -0.22 19.48 13.44
CA TYR A 147 -1.58 19.69 13.96
C TYR A 147 -2.66 19.37 12.94
N SER A 148 -2.46 19.65 11.66
CA SER A 148 -3.42 19.27 10.62
C SER A 148 -3.59 17.77 10.53
N PHE A 149 -2.51 16.97 10.59
CA PHE A 149 -2.58 15.50 10.60
C PHE A 149 -3.24 14.99 11.90
N PHE A 150 -3.01 15.64 13.02
CA PHE A 150 -3.68 15.30 14.27
C PHE A 150 -5.21 15.48 14.17
N LEU A 151 -5.65 16.57 13.57
CA LEU A 151 -7.08 16.78 13.31
C LEU A 151 -7.65 15.77 12.30
N THR A 152 -6.93 15.48 11.20
CA THR A 152 -7.37 14.46 10.25
C THR A 152 -7.47 13.07 10.88
N PHE A 153 -6.59 12.75 11.84
CA PHE A 153 -6.68 11.49 12.59
C PHE A 153 -8.02 11.38 13.34
N PHE A 154 -8.45 12.44 14.04
CA PHE A 154 -9.74 12.43 14.73
C PHE A 154 -10.93 12.39 13.77
N LEU A 155 -10.85 13.07 12.63
CA LEU A 155 -11.91 13.02 11.63
C LEU A 155 -12.12 11.60 11.09
N ILE A 156 -11.04 10.88 10.77
CA ILE A 156 -11.11 9.50 10.31
C ILE A 156 -11.56 8.56 11.44
N PHE A 157 -11.11 8.82 12.68
CA PHE A 157 -11.53 8.02 13.83
C PHE A 157 -13.04 8.12 14.08
N ASN A 158 -13.63 9.27 13.89
CA ASN A 158 -15.08 9.48 13.99
C ASN A 158 -15.86 8.78 12.85
N SER A 159 -15.25 8.62 11.68
CA SER A 159 -15.88 8.00 10.51
C SER A 159 -15.58 6.50 10.36
N LEU A 160 -14.96 5.85 11.35
CA LEU A 160 -14.49 4.46 11.25
C LEU A 160 -15.58 3.45 10.86
N ASN A 161 -16.78 3.58 11.43
CA ASN A 161 -17.86 2.61 11.26
C ASN A 161 -18.84 2.95 10.13
N LEU A 162 -18.50 3.94 9.30
CA LEU A 162 -19.35 4.36 8.21
C LEU A 162 -18.91 3.64 6.94
N ASP A 163 -19.81 2.83 6.37
CA ASP A 163 -19.63 2.20 5.07
C ASP A 163 -20.42 3.02 4.04
N THR A 164 -19.73 3.79 3.21
CA THR A 164 -20.35 4.74 2.30
C THR A 164 -19.63 4.83 0.97
N PHE A 165 -20.43 4.96 -0.10
CA PHE A 165 -19.93 5.33 -1.41
C PHE A 165 -20.13 6.83 -1.61
N CYS A 166 -19.11 7.51 -2.16
CA CYS A 166 -19.09 8.94 -2.36
C CYS A 166 -18.80 9.28 -3.83
N PHE A 167 -19.25 10.47 -4.26
CA PHE A 167 -18.99 11.01 -5.59
C PHE A 167 -19.33 10.01 -6.70
N PHE A 168 -20.60 9.63 -6.81
CA PHE A 168 -21.06 8.71 -7.85
C PHE A 168 -20.30 7.38 -7.91
N PHE A 169 -20.03 6.77 -6.76
CA PHE A 169 -19.30 5.50 -6.62
C PHE A 169 -17.81 5.56 -7.03
N HIS A 170 -17.21 6.74 -7.19
CA HIS A 170 -15.79 6.82 -7.45
C HIS A 170 -14.92 6.53 -6.23
N PHE A 171 -15.44 6.73 -5.03
CA PHE A 171 -14.75 6.47 -3.77
C PHE A 171 -15.60 5.64 -2.83
N ASN A 172 -14.94 4.73 -2.10
CA ASN A 172 -15.55 3.85 -1.12
C ASN A 172 -14.81 3.98 0.22
N ASN A 173 -15.52 4.41 1.26
CA ASN A 173 -15.02 4.48 2.62
C ASN A 173 -15.66 3.38 3.45
N ASN A 174 -14.89 2.31 3.73
CA ASN A 174 -15.26 1.18 4.57
C ASN A 174 -14.42 1.18 5.84
N PHE A 175 -14.78 0.36 6.82
CA PHE A 175 -13.98 0.17 8.03
C PHE A 175 -12.50 -0.13 7.73
N PHE A 176 -12.22 -1.03 6.79
CA PHE A 176 -10.86 -1.39 6.41
C PHE A 176 -10.09 -0.21 5.79
N THR A 177 -10.69 0.53 4.85
CA THR A 177 -10.06 1.69 4.21
C THR A 177 -9.74 2.78 5.24
N ASN A 178 -10.65 3.05 6.16
CA ASN A 178 -10.45 4.02 7.23
C ASN A 178 -9.36 3.57 8.21
N LEU A 179 -9.27 2.28 8.52
CA LEU A 179 -8.21 1.74 9.36
C LEU A 179 -6.82 1.90 8.69
N VAL A 180 -6.70 1.64 7.39
CA VAL A 180 -5.46 1.86 6.64
C VAL A 180 -5.09 3.34 6.59
N LYS A 181 -6.06 4.26 6.42
CA LYS A 181 -5.84 5.72 6.50
C LYS A 181 -5.31 6.13 7.87
N LEU A 182 -5.85 5.60 8.98
CA LEU A 182 -5.34 5.86 10.32
C LEU A 182 -3.89 5.40 10.49
N PHE A 183 -3.58 4.21 9.98
CA PHE A 183 -2.21 3.68 10.05
C PHE A 183 -1.23 4.51 9.22
N LEU A 184 -1.67 5.03 8.08
CA LEU A 184 -0.91 5.95 7.25
C LEU A 184 -0.63 7.28 7.98
N ILE A 185 -1.63 7.89 8.62
CA ILE A 185 -1.42 9.11 9.41
C ILE A 185 -0.46 8.85 10.57
N PHE A 186 -0.63 7.73 11.28
CA PHE A 186 0.27 7.36 12.37
C PHE A 186 1.73 7.31 11.90
N SER A 187 2.01 6.67 10.76
CA SER A 187 3.36 6.63 10.19
C SER A 187 3.86 8.01 9.73
N SER A 188 2.96 8.84 9.20
CA SER A 188 3.29 10.20 8.76
C SER A 188 3.65 11.15 9.90
N PHE A 189 3.08 10.96 11.10
CA PHE A 189 3.50 11.69 12.30
C PHE A 189 4.98 11.50 12.61
N PHE A 190 5.46 10.27 12.55
CA PHE A 190 6.89 10.01 12.78
C PHE A 190 7.75 10.69 11.72
N CYS A 191 7.32 10.68 10.46
CA CYS A 191 8.04 11.36 9.38
C CYS A 191 8.12 12.88 9.59
N ILE A 192 7.05 13.53 10.11
CA ILE A 192 7.10 14.96 10.47
C ILE A 192 8.05 15.18 11.67
N LEU A 193 7.96 14.38 12.72
CA LEU A 193 8.87 14.50 13.85
C LEU A 193 10.34 14.36 13.44
N PHE A 194 10.65 13.43 12.52
CA PHE A 194 11.98 13.33 11.94
C PHE A 194 12.40 14.57 11.18
N SER A 195 11.47 15.14 10.41
CA SER A 195 11.75 16.29 9.56
C SER A 195 12.08 17.55 10.38
N LEU A 196 11.36 17.80 11.47
CA LEU A 196 11.57 18.96 12.35
C LEU A 196 12.99 18.99 12.91
N ASP A 197 13.48 17.86 13.41
CA ASP A 197 14.82 17.76 14.01
C ASP A 197 15.92 17.66 12.94
N TYR A 198 15.61 16.99 11.82
CA TYR A 198 16.55 16.84 10.72
C TYR A 198 16.86 18.17 10.03
N MET A 199 15.83 18.96 9.71
CA MET A 199 15.96 20.27 9.07
C MET A 199 16.85 21.20 9.89
N LYS A 200 16.65 21.23 11.22
CA LYS A 200 17.47 22.04 12.13
C LYS A 200 18.94 21.61 12.15
N LYS A 201 19.20 20.30 12.24
CA LYS A 201 20.57 19.77 12.38
C LYS A 201 21.40 19.86 11.11
N ASP A 202 20.77 19.81 9.95
CA ASP A 202 21.45 19.82 8.64
C ASP A 202 21.35 21.20 7.94
N ASN A 203 20.78 22.21 8.60
CA ASN A 203 20.59 23.58 8.09
C ASN A 203 19.90 23.59 6.70
N LEU A 204 18.86 22.80 6.55
CA LEU A 204 18.09 22.75 5.32
C LEU A 204 16.96 23.78 5.34
N GLU A 205 17.08 24.81 4.51
CA GLU A 205 16.11 25.91 4.41
C GLU A 205 14.98 25.58 3.42
N ILE A 206 14.32 24.44 3.58
CA ILE A 206 13.32 23.96 2.61
C ILE A 206 11.99 23.77 3.35
N PHE A 207 11.17 24.82 3.40
CA PHE A 207 9.82 24.73 3.97
C PHE A 207 8.83 24.07 3.00
N GLU A 208 9.09 24.10 1.70
CA GLU A 208 8.31 23.48 0.63
C GLU A 208 8.19 21.95 0.78
N PHE A 209 9.13 21.34 1.49
CA PHE A 209 9.09 19.90 1.81
C PHE A 209 7.75 19.48 2.42
N PHE A 210 7.23 20.24 3.37
CA PHE A 210 6.01 19.89 4.09
C PHE A 210 4.77 19.92 3.20
N PHE A 211 4.70 20.84 2.23
CA PHE A 211 3.59 20.90 1.26
C PHE A 211 3.60 19.70 0.33
N ILE A 212 4.76 19.41 -0.23
CA ILE A 212 4.90 18.31 -1.18
C ILE A 212 4.67 16.98 -0.48
N PHE A 213 5.13 16.86 0.77
CA PHE A 213 4.87 15.69 1.60
C PHE A 213 3.38 15.52 1.90
N SER A 214 2.68 16.56 2.29
CA SER A 214 1.24 16.50 2.55
C SER A 214 0.42 16.23 1.28
N LEU A 215 0.83 16.73 0.10
CA LEU A 215 0.24 16.37 -1.19
C LEU A 215 0.40 14.86 -1.48
N SER A 216 1.56 14.29 -1.14
CA SER A 216 1.74 12.83 -1.32
C SER A 216 0.79 12.03 -0.42
N ILE A 217 0.57 12.46 0.84
CA ILE A 217 -0.38 11.80 1.76
C ILE A 217 -1.81 11.92 1.24
N LEU A 218 -2.19 13.07 0.71
CA LEU A 218 -3.52 13.28 0.12
C LEU A 218 -3.76 12.34 -1.08
N GLY A 219 -2.77 12.21 -1.98
CA GLY A 219 -2.84 11.25 -3.09
C GLY A 219 -2.99 9.80 -2.59
N MET A 220 -2.33 9.46 -1.48
CA MET A 220 -2.46 8.14 -0.85
C MET A 220 -3.84 7.92 -0.21
N PHE A 221 -4.47 8.93 0.36
CA PHE A 221 -5.83 8.83 0.85
C PHE A 221 -6.82 8.52 -0.27
N PHE A 222 -6.73 9.26 -1.37
CA PHE A 222 -7.56 8.99 -2.54
C PHE A 222 -7.31 7.61 -3.14
N LEU A 223 -6.07 7.10 -3.08
CA LEU A 223 -5.75 5.78 -3.58
C LEU A 223 -6.39 4.68 -2.72
N ILE A 224 -6.39 4.81 -1.39
CA ILE A 224 -7.00 3.84 -0.46
C ILE A 224 -8.52 3.78 -0.67
N SER A 225 -9.17 4.92 -0.88
CA SER A 225 -10.61 5.00 -1.06
C SER A 225 -11.06 4.84 -2.51
N SER A 226 -10.16 4.77 -3.49
CA SER A 226 -10.49 4.68 -4.92
C SER A 226 -11.28 3.40 -5.25
N PHE A 227 -12.37 3.56 -6.04
CA PHE A 227 -13.28 2.49 -6.41
C PHE A 227 -13.54 2.42 -7.92
N SER A 228 -12.86 3.26 -8.71
CA SER A 228 -12.90 3.25 -10.16
C SER A 228 -11.49 3.35 -10.74
N PHE A 229 -11.28 2.87 -11.97
CA PHE A 229 -9.99 2.99 -12.64
C PHE A 229 -9.52 4.43 -12.81
N VAL A 230 -10.45 5.36 -13.00
CA VAL A 230 -10.13 6.78 -13.17
C VAL A 230 -9.63 7.39 -11.87
N SER A 231 -10.38 7.23 -10.77
CA SER A 231 -9.95 7.73 -9.44
C SER A 231 -8.64 7.08 -8.98
N PHE A 232 -8.46 5.80 -9.24
CA PHE A 232 -7.25 5.05 -8.95
C PHE A 232 -6.02 5.62 -9.69
N TYR A 233 -6.13 5.82 -11.02
CA TYR A 233 -5.01 6.34 -11.81
C TYR A 233 -4.63 7.76 -11.40
N LEU A 234 -5.60 8.65 -11.22
CA LEU A 234 -5.36 10.02 -10.78
C LEU A 234 -4.71 10.08 -9.38
N ALA A 235 -5.14 9.22 -8.46
CA ALA A 235 -4.57 9.14 -7.12
C ALA A 235 -3.09 8.67 -7.14
N ILE A 236 -2.76 7.65 -7.95
CA ILE A 236 -1.38 7.19 -8.14
C ILE A 236 -0.50 8.28 -8.75
N GLU A 237 -1.00 9.02 -9.74
CA GLU A 237 -0.23 10.10 -10.37
C GLU A 237 0.02 11.25 -9.39
N LEU A 238 -0.98 11.68 -8.62
CA LEU A 238 -0.81 12.70 -7.58
C LEU A 238 0.27 12.31 -6.56
N GLN A 239 0.22 11.05 -6.09
CA GLN A 239 1.23 10.50 -5.19
C GLN A 239 2.61 10.48 -5.84
N SER A 240 2.72 9.99 -7.07
CA SER A 240 4.01 9.78 -7.72
C SER A 240 4.70 11.08 -8.08
N LEU A 241 3.99 12.07 -8.63
CA LEU A 241 4.53 13.38 -8.95
C LEU A 241 5.11 14.08 -7.70
N SER A 242 4.38 14.03 -6.59
CA SER A 242 4.87 14.60 -5.33
C SER A 242 6.13 13.89 -4.83
N LEU A 243 6.23 12.56 -4.95
CA LEU A 243 7.42 11.80 -4.56
C LEU A 243 8.61 12.06 -5.49
N TYR A 244 8.42 12.30 -6.79
CA TYR A 244 9.50 12.66 -7.71
C TYR A 244 10.13 14.02 -7.34
N ILE A 245 9.31 14.99 -6.95
CA ILE A 245 9.79 16.30 -6.49
C ILE A 245 10.55 16.15 -5.16
N LEU A 246 10.04 15.32 -4.22
CA LEU A 246 10.74 15.03 -2.98
C LEU A 246 12.11 14.38 -3.22
N ALA A 247 12.27 13.55 -4.24
CA ALA A 247 13.55 12.94 -4.57
C ALA A 247 14.60 13.98 -4.96
N SER A 248 14.23 15.00 -5.71
CA SER A 248 15.13 16.08 -6.17
C SER A 248 15.25 17.26 -5.20
N LEU A 249 14.82 17.11 -3.95
CA LEU A 249 14.71 18.21 -2.97
C LEU A 249 15.99 19.04 -2.79
N LYS A 250 17.17 18.40 -2.77
CA LYS A 250 18.46 19.09 -2.64
C LYS A 250 18.99 19.53 -4.00
N LYS A 251 18.58 20.70 -4.49
CA LYS A 251 18.98 21.26 -5.80
C LYS A 251 20.51 21.32 -6.03
N ASN A 252 21.28 21.60 -4.97
CA ASN A 252 22.72 21.81 -5.04
C ASN A 252 23.55 20.50 -5.02
N SER A 253 22.91 19.33 -4.89
CA SER A 253 23.61 18.04 -4.86
C SER A 253 23.34 17.24 -6.15
N ASN A 254 24.38 16.97 -6.92
CA ASN A 254 24.28 16.16 -8.15
C ASN A 254 23.67 14.79 -7.89
N PHE A 255 23.96 14.17 -6.74
CA PHE A 255 23.39 12.87 -6.37
C PHE A 255 21.87 12.91 -6.19
N SER A 256 21.33 13.99 -5.58
CA SER A 256 19.88 14.11 -5.38
C SER A 256 19.15 14.42 -6.68
N THR A 257 19.71 15.27 -7.54
CA THR A 257 19.11 15.60 -8.85
C THR A 257 19.15 14.42 -9.80
N GLU A 258 20.25 13.65 -9.83
CA GLU A 258 20.36 12.41 -10.60
C GLU A 258 19.36 11.36 -10.12
N ALA A 259 19.24 11.16 -8.79
CA ALA A 259 18.28 10.25 -8.20
C ALA A 259 16.82 10.64 -8.55
N GLY A 260 16.50 11.94 -8.50
CA GLY A 260 15.20 12.47 -8.90
C GLY A 260 14.88 12.20 -10.36
N LEU A 261 15.83 12.46 -11.27
CA LEU A 261 15.68 12.20 -12.69
C LEU A 261 15.50 10.71 -13.00
N LYS A 262 16.31 9.82 -12.40
CA LYS A 262 16.16 8.37 -12.57
C LYS A 262 14.79 7.89 -12.10
N TYR A 263 14.33 8.40 -10.95
CA TYR A 263 13.03 8.02 -10.40
C TYR A 263 11.88 8.53 -11.27
N PHE A 264 11.98 9.76 -11.79
CA PHE A 264 10.98 10.34 -12.68
C PHE A 264 10.87 9.57 -14.00
N ILE A 265 11.99 9.31 -14.70
CA ILE A 265 11.98 8.64 -16.01
C ILE A 265 11.46 7.21 -15.88
N LEU A 266 11.99 6.43 -14.95
CA LEU A 266 11.54 5.05 -14.77
C LEU A 266 10.11 4.99 -14.21
N GLY A 267 9.76 5.93 -13.35
CA GLY A 267 8.43 6.01 -12.76
C GLY A 267 7.35 6.41 -13.75
N SER A 268 7.62 7.34 -14.67
CA SER A 268 6.69 7.72 -15.75
C SER A 268 6.50 6.59 -16.76
N LEU A 269 7.56 5.82 -17.07
CA LEU A 269 7.44 4.64 -17.90
C LEU A 269 6.52 3.60 -17.23
N ALA A 270 6.68 3.39 -15.93
CA ALA A 270 5.82 2.47 -15.18
C ALA A 270 4.36 2.92 -15.14
N SER A 271 4.09 4.23 -15.02
CA SER A 271 2.73 4.75 -15.06
C SER A 271 2.10 4.66 -16.45
N CYS A 272 2.88 4.79 -17.52
CA CYS A 272 2.42 4.53 -18.88
C CYS A 272 2.01 3.06 -19.08
N ILE A 273 2.81 2.11 -18.57
CA ILE A 273 2.47 0.67 -18.62
C ILE A 273 1.19 0.39 -17.82
N LEU A 274 1.05 1.01 -16.64
CA LEU A 274 -0.14 0.88 -15.82
C LEU A 274 -1.39 1.40 -16.54
N LEU A 275 -1.31 2.59 -17.15
CA LEU A 275 -2.40 3.18 -17.93
C LEU A 275 -2.76 2.31 -19.13
N PHE A 276 -1.76 1.76 -19.84
CA PHE A 276 -1.99 0.84 -20.94
C PHE A 276 -2.70 -0.43 -20.45
N GLY A 277 -2.34 -0.97 -19.28
CA GLY A 277 -3.06 -2.08 -18.65
C GLY A 277 -4.53 -1.75 -18.37
N ILE A 278 -4.82 -0.57 -17.81
CA ILE A 278 -6.19 -0.08 -17.57
C ILE A 278 -6.95 0.06 -18.89
N SER A 279 -6.33 0.63 -19.93
CA SER A 279 -6.97 0.80 -21.23
C SER A 279 -7.35 -0.51 -21.90
N LEU A 280 -6.53 -1.56 -21.74
CA LEU A 280 -6.87 -2.91 -22.22
C LEU A 280 -8.06 -3.49 -21.44
N ILE A 281 -8.05 -3.41 -20.11
CA ILE A 281 -9.17 -3.89 -19.30
C ILE A 281 -10.46 -3.17 -19.72
N TYR A 282 -10.42 -1.84 -19.84
CA TYR A 282 -11.57 -1.07 -20.29
C TYR A 282 -11.97 -1.40 -21.75
N GLY A 283 -11.00 -1.56 -22.65
CA GLY A 283 -11.26 -1.87 -24.06
C GLY A 283 -11.99 -3.21 -24.26
N PHE A 284 -11.69 -4.20 -23.42
CA PHE A 284 -12.37 -5.51 -23.47
C PHE A 284 -13.65 -5.55 -22.64
N SER A 285 -13.69 -4.93 -21.46
CA SER A 285 -14.85 -5.03 -20.54
C SER A 285 -15.87 -3.91 -20.73
N GLY A 286 -15.45 -2.71 -21.16
CA GLY A 286 -16.30 -1.51 -21.22
C GLY A 286 -16.64 -0.91 -19.84
N ILE A 287 -16.05 -1.43 -18.75
CA ILE A 287 -16.42 -1.13 -17.36
C ILE A 287 -15.34 -0.26 -16.71
N ILE A 288 -15.76 0.74 -15.94
CA ILE A 288 -14.88 1.67 -15.20
C ILE A 288 -14.87 1.33 -13.71
N PHE A 289 -15.96 0.84 -13.14
CA PHE A 289 -16.10 0.53 -11.72
C PHE A 289 -15.61 -0.88 -11.39
N PHE A 290 -15.03 -1.03 -10.22
CA PHE A 290 -14.42 -2.30 -9.80
C PHE A 290 -15.47 -3.39 -9.49
N ASP A 291 -16.59 -3.03 -8.87
CA ASP A 291 -17.67 -4.00 -8.55
C ASP A 291 -18.31 -4.56 -9.80
N ASP A 292 -18.66 -3.69 -10.75
CA ASP A 292 -19.26 -4.11 -12.01
C ASP A 292 -18.33 -5.07 -12.76
N LEU A 293 -17.03 -4.81 -12.69
CA LEU A 293 -16.02 -5.66 -13.29
C LEU A 293 -15.89 -7.00 -12.55
N ALA A 294 -16.03 -7.04 -11.22
CA ALA A 294 -16.03 -8.27 -10.45
C ALA A 294 -17.24 -9.16 -10.84
N HIS A 295 -18.43 -8.57 -10.97
CA HIS A 295 -19.63 -9.26 -11.42
C HIS A 295 -19.47 -9.81 -12.84
N LEU A 296 -18.94 -9.00 -13.76
CA LEU A 296 -18.69 -9.41 -15.14
C LEU A 296 -17.68 -10.56 -15.20
N ASN A 297 -16.62 -10.53 -14.40
CA ASN A 297 -15.60 -11.58 -14.35
C ASN A 297 -16.18 -12.93 -13.91
N ILE A 298 -17.13 -12.96 -12.98
CA ILE A 298 -17.82 -14.18 -12.53
C ILE A 298 -18.66 -14.77 -13.67
N VAL A 299 -19.39 -13.92 -14.40
CA VAL A 299 -20.23 -14.33 -15.54
C VAL A 299 -19.37 -14.84 -16.69
N LEU A 300 -18.33 -14.12 -17.05
CA LEU A 300 -17.45 -14.45 -18.17
C LEU A 300 -16.69 -15.77 -17.96
N PHE A 301 -16.31 -16.09 -16.73
CA PHE A 301 -15.59 -17.34 -16.43
C PHE A 301 -16.38 -18.58 -16.85
N ASN A 302 -17.71 -18.48 -16.90
CA ASN A 302 -18.60 -19.59 -17.24
C ASN A 302 -18.95 -19.69 -18.74
N PHE A 303 -18.77 -18.61 -19.54
CA PHE A 303 -19.44 -18.52 -20.86
C PHE A 303 -18.57 -18.05 -22.04
N VAL A 304 -17.29 -17.62 -21.88
CA VAL A 304 -16.63 -16.81 -22.92
C VAL A 304 -15.39 -17.45 -23.57
N GLU A 305 -15.21 -17.06 -24.82
CA GLU A 305 -14.10 -17.46 -25.71
C GLU A 305 -12.71 -17.06 -25.19
N TYR A 306 -11.71 -17.90 -25.48
CA TYR A 306 -10.32 -17.75 -25.08
C TYR A 306 -9.67 -16.39 -25.45
N SER A 307 -10.10 -15.76 -26.54
CA SER A 307 -9.52 -14.49 -27.03
C SER A 307 -9.80 -13.29 -26.11
N PHE A 308 -11.01 -13.19 -25.58
CA PHE A 308 -11.44 -12.15 -24.67
C PHE A 308 -10.70 -12.25 -23.31
N PHE A 309 -10.59 -13.48 -22.80
CA PHE A 309 -9.84 -13.75 -21.57
C PHE A 309 -8.37 -13.33 -21.66
N ASN A 310 -7.73 -13.61 -22.79
CA ASN A 310 -6.31 -13.27 -22.98
C ASN A 310 -6.08 -11.76 -22.91
N GLY A 311 -6.99 -10.95 -23.43
CA GLY A 311 -6.91 -9.49 -23.38
C GLY A 311 -7.03 -8.95 -21.95
N LEU A 312 -7.98 -9.45 -21.17
CA LEU A 312 -8.13 -9.06 -19.76
C LEU A 312 -6.93 -9.50 -18.91
N ILE A 313 -6.41 -10.72 -19.11
CA ILE A 313 -5.24 -11.22 -18.40
C ILE A 313 -4.01 -10.36 -18.70
N LEU A 314 -3.80 -10.00 -19.98
CA LEU A 314 -2.70 -9.13 -20.38
C LEU A 314 -2.83 -7.75 -19.71
N GLY A 315 -4.03 -7.18 -19.71
CA GLY A 315 -4.31 -5.92 -19.03
C GLY A 315 -4.01 -5.97 -17.52
N LEU A 316 -4.42 -7.07 -16.85
CA LEU A 316 -4.11 -7.33 -15.45
C LEU A 316 -2.62 -7.43 -15.17
N LEU A 317 -1.88 -8.17 -16.00
CA LEU A 317 -0.44 -8.31 -15.86
C LEU A 317 0.26 -6.97 -15.99
N LEU A 318 -0.08 -6.15 -17.00
CA LEU A 318 0.50 -4.82 -17.20
C LEU A 318 0.16 -3.86 -16.06
N LEU A 319 -1.09 -3.88 -15.56
CA LEU A 319 -1.48 -3.11 -14.38
C LEU A 319 -0.65 -3.52 -13.16
N SER A 320 -0.49 -4.83 -12.93
CA SER A 320 0.31 -5.33 -11.82
C SER A 320 1.80 -4.95 -11.94
N VAL A 321 2.39 -4.96 -13.14
CA VAL A 321 3.76 -4.49 -13.39
C VAL A 321 3.94 -3.05 -12.91
N GLY A 322 3.00 -2.14 -13.25
CA GLY A 322 3.04 -0.77 -12.78
C GLY A 322 2.98 -0.64 -11.25
N LEU A 323 2.10 -1.40 -10.61
CA LEU A 323 1.99 -1.42 -9.14
C LEU A 323 3.23 -1.98 -8.47
N PHE A 324 3.77 -3.10 -8.95
CA PHE A 324 4.97 -3.72 -8.39
C PHE A 324 6.22 -2.89 -8.62
N PHE A 325 6.29 -2.10 -9.71
CA PHE A 325 7.33 -1.09 -9.87
C PHE A 325 7.28 -0.05 -8.73
N LYS A 326 6.10 0.47 -8.38
CA LYS A 326 5.94 1.48 -7.32
C LYS A 326 6.36 0.94 -5.93
N ILE A 327 6.16 -0.35 -5.66
CA ILE A 327 6.62 -1.00 -4.41
C ILE A 327 8.10 -1.35 -4.49
N GLY A 328 8.59 -1.63 -5.70
CA GLY A 328 9.94 -2.06 -5.98
C GLY A 328 10.17 -3.55 -5.80
N ALA A 329 9.24 -4.38 -6.24
CA ALA A 329 9.44 -5.82 -6.34
C ALA A 329 10.38 -6.15 -7.51
N ALA A 330 11.25 -7.16 -7.34
CA ALA A 330 12.08 -7.62 -8.47
C ALA A 330 11.20 -8.43 -9.45
N PRO A 331 11.39 -8.22 -10.78
CA PRO A 331 12.51 -7.55 -11.46
C PRO A 331 12.41 -6.02 -11.56
N PHE A 332 11.32 -5.38 -11.15
CA PHE A 332 11.06 -3.94 -11.33
C PHE A 332 11.72 -3.05 -10.26
N HIS A 333 12.75 -3.52 -9.57
CA HIS A 333 13.40 -2.90 -8.41
C HIS A 333 14.53 -1.93 -8.73
N VAL A 334 14.97 -1.83 -9.98
CA VAL A 334 16.25 -1.19 -10.40
C VAL A 334 16.42 0.24 -9.86
N TRP A 335 15.34 0.97 -9.69
CA TRP A 335 15.35 2.33 -9.19
C TRP A 335 15.66 2.46 -7.68
N ILE A 336 15.30 1.45 -6.85
CA ILE A 336 15.35 1.58 -5.38
C ILE A 336 16.77 1.80 -4.85
N PRO A 337 17.80 1.00 -5.21
CA PRO A 337 19.14 1.16 -4.65
C PRO A 337 19.74 2.53 -4.98
N ASP A 338 19.59 3.00 -6.20
CA ASP A 338 20.18 4.25 -6.66
C ASP A 338 19.44 5.47 -6.10
N VAL A 339 18.11 5.43 -6.07
CA VAL A 339 17.30 6.52 -5.50
C VAL A 339 17.51 6.62 -3.99
N TYR A 340 17.50 5.51 -3.25
CA TYR A 340 17.71 5.55 -1.80
C TYR A 340 19.11 6.09 -1.44
N GLU A 341 20.12 5.79 -2.24
CA GLU A 341 21.47 6.32 -2.01
C GLU A 341 21.52 7.82 -2.25
N GLY A 342 21.01 8.30 -3.39
CA GLY A 342 21.16 9.70 -3.81
C GLY A 342 20.28 10.69 -3.04
N VAL A 343 19.10 10.26 -2.60
CA VAL A 343 18.12 11.12 -1.93
C VAL A 343 18.52 11.44 -0.48
N PRO A 344 18.12 12.60 0.10
CA PRO A 344 18.28 12.89 1.51
C PRO A 344 17.69 11.81 2.41
N LEU A 345 18.30 11.57 3.57
CA LEU A 345 17.92 10.49 4.48
C LEU A 345 16.44 10.59 4.95
N LEU A 346 15.92 11.80 5.10
CA LEU A 346 14.53 12.05 5.43
C LEU A 346 13.57 11.49 4.36
N VAL A 347 13.87 11.79 3.10
CA VAL A 347 13.04 11.34 1.98
C VAL A 347 13.17 9.84 1.75
N THR A 348 14.36 9.25 2.01
CA THR A 348 14.49 7.78 1.99
C THR A 348 13.61 7.08 3.02
N ALA A 349 13.43 7.68 4.22
CA ALA A 349 12.52 7.15 5.23
C ALA A 349 11.06 7.19 4.74
N ILE A 350 10.64 8.29 4.12
CA ILE A 350 9.30 8.41 3.53
C ILE A 350 9.06 7.34 2.47
N PHE A 351 9.99 7.17 1.51
CA PHE A 351 9.88 6.20 0.43
C PHE A 351 9.85 4.74 0.92
N ALA A 352 10.56 4.45 2.00
CA ALA A 352 10.60 3.11 2.57
C ALA A 352 9.31 2.73 3.31
N ILE A 353 8.62 3.70 3.92
CA ILE A 353 7.50 3.46 4.85
C ILE A 353 6.15 3.67 4.15
N ILE A 354 5.89 4.89 3.72
CA ILE A 354 4.54 5.38 3.43
C ILE A 354 3.93 4.77 2.16
N PRO A 355 4.57 4.77 0.98
CA PRO A 355 3.98 4.23 -0.23
C PRO A 355 3.67 2.74 -0.14
N LYS A 356 4.49 1.99 0.60
CA LYS A 356 4.30 0.54 0.75
C LYS A 356 3.03 0.20 1.51
N ILE A 357 2.69 0.96 2.54
CA ILE A 357 1.44 0.76 3.29
C ILE A 357 0.25 0.79 2.32
N VAL A 358 0.20 1.81 1.49
CA VAL A 358 -0.96 2.10 0.66
C VAL A 358 -1.05 1.14 -0.53
N ILE A 359 0.04 1.00 -1.28
CA ILE A 359 0.02 0.22 -2.51
C ILE A 359 -0.20 -1.27 -2.23
N ILE A 360 0.39 -1.81 -1.16
CA ILE A 360 0.22 -3.23 -0.82
C ILE A 360 -1.22 -3.50 -0.36
N ASN A 361 -1.81 -2.61 0.47
CA ASN A 361 -3.21 -2.75 0.87
C ASN A 361 -4.16 -2.59 -0.33
N PHE A 362 -3.84 -1.72 -1.28
CA PHE A 362 -4.61 -1.61 -2.52
C PHE A 362 -4.51 -2.90 -3.35
N ILE A 363 -3.31 -3.46 -3.55
CA ILE A 363 -3.12 -4.73 -4.27
C ILE A 363 -3.91 -5.85 -3.59
N LEU A 364 -3.86 -5.90 -2.25
CA LEU A 364 -4.57 -6.90 -1.46
C LEU A 364 -6.08 -6.85 -1.77
N LEU A 365 -6.70 -5.68 -1.65
CA LEU A 365 -8.13 -5.53 -1.94
C LEU A 365 -8.45 -5.76 -3.42
N PHE A 366 -7.66 -5.18 -4.32
CA PHE A 366 -7.94 -5.21 -5.75
C PHE A 366 -7.92 -6.62 -6.33
N PHE A 367 -6.89 -7.42 -6.03
CA PHE A 367 -6.78 -8.77 -6.57
C PHE A 367 -7.68 -9.78 -5.86
N SER A 368 -7.92 -9.62 -4.55
CA SER A 368 -8.74 -10.57 -3.80
C SER A 368 -10.24 -10.41 -4.05
N SER A 369 -10.74 -9.18 -4.17
CA SER A 369 -12.17 -8.92 -4.34
C SER A 369 -12.57 -8.87 -5.80
N PHE A 370 -11.87 -8.08 -6.63
CA PHE A 370 -12.33 -7.80 -7.99
C PHE A 370 -11.83 -8.80 -9.04
N PHE A 371 -10.68 -9.44 -8.80
CA PHE A 371 -10.06 -10.40 -9.72
C PHE A 371 -9.89 -11.80 -9.13
N SER A 372 -10.72 -12.17 -8.19
CA SER A 372 -10.71 -13.51 -7.57
C SER A 372 -10.88 -14.64 -8.59
N SER A 373 -11.71 -14.45 -9.61
CA SER A 373 -11.93 -15.40 -10.70
C SER A 373 -10.66 -15.71 -11.51
N PHE A 374 -9.74 -14.75 -11.63
CA PHE A 374 -8.47 -14.91 -12.34
C PHE A 374 -7.31 -15.39 -11.46
N PHE A 375 -7.61 -15.97 -10.29
CA PHE A 375 -6.61 -16.42 -9.32
C PHE A 375 -5.50 -17.29 -9.93
N PHE A 376 -5.83 -18.25 -10.79
CA PHE A 376 -4.85 -19.14 -11.43
C PHE A 376 -3.75 -18.44 -12.22
N PHE A 377 -4.01 -17.22 -12.72
CA PHE A 377 -3.03 -16.46 -13.50
C PHE A 377 -2.19 -15.57 -12.60
N TRP A 378 -2.83 -14.74 -11.77
CA TRP A 378 -2.08 -13.77 -11.00
C TRP A 378 -1.33 -14.38 -9.80
N HIS A 379 -1.77 -15.53 -9.23
CA HIS A 379 -1.02 -16.17 -8.15
C HIS A 379 0.36 -16.67 -8.61
N LYS A 380 0.47 -17.27 -9.81
CA LYS A 380 1.75 -17.69 -10.40
C LYS A 380 2.68 -16.51 -10.62
N TRP A 381 2.11 -15.40 -11.08
CA TRP A 381 2.86 -14.18 -11.28
C TRP A 381 3.40 -13.62 -9.96
N PHE A 382 2.61 -13.60 -8.90
CA PHE A 382 3.04 -13.15 -7.58
C PHE A 382 4.09 -14.06 -6.95
N ILE A 383 4.00 -15.38 -7.15
CA ILE A 383 5.04 -16.34 -6.77
C ILE A 383 6.36 -16.03 -7.51
N PHE A 384 6.30 -15.78 -8.80
CA PHE A 384 7.46 -15.40 -9.60
C PHE A 384 8.12 -14.12 -9.06
N LEU A 385 7.34 -13.09 -8.80
CA LEU A 385 7.84 -11.83 -8.21
C LEU A 385 8.45 -12.03 -6.81
N SER A 386 7.84 -12.87 -5.99
CA SER A 386 8.38 -13.19 -4.66
C SER A 386 9.73 -13.88 -4.75
N PHE A 387 9.87 -14.87 -5.64
CA PHE A 387 11.10 -15.62 -5.88
C PHE A 387 12.25 -14.70 -6.31
N PHE A 388 12.03 -13.86 -7.32
CA PHE A 388 13.05 -12.90 -7.78
C PHE A 388 13.38 -11.84 -6.73
N SER A 389 12.40 -11.34 -5.99
CA SER A 389 12.65 -10.33 -4.95
C SER A 389 13.46 -10.89 -3.77
N PHE A 390 13.28 -12.16 -3.42
CA PHE A 390 14.14 -12.84 -2.45
C PHE A 390 15.58 -12.95 -2.95
N ILE A 391 15.80 -13.42 -4.16
CA ILE A 391 17.15 -13.59 -4.74
C ILE A 391 17.86 -12.22 -4.79
N VAL A 392 17.27 -11.27 -5.47
CA VAL A 392 17.90 -9.97 -5.70
C VAL A 392 18.11 -9.22 -4.39
N GLY A 393 17.10 -9.23 -3.49
CA GLY A 393 17.18 -8.56 -2.21
C GLY A 393 18.27 -9.13 -1.31
N THR A 394 18.37 -10.45 -1.18
CA THR A 394 19.36 -11.08 -0.29
C THR A 394 20.77 -10.99 -0.84
N PHE A 395 21.00 -11.43 -2.08
CA PHE A 395 22.37 -11.40 -2.66
C PHE A 395 22.86 -9.99 -2.93
N GLY A 396 21.97 -9.07 -3.34
CA GLY A 396 22.32 -7.66 -3.53
C GLY A 396 22.76 -6.97 -2.25
N ALA A 397 22.23 -7.35 -1.08
CA ALA A 397 22.58 -6.77 0.21
C ALA A 397 23.97 -7.20 0.72
N LEU A 398 24.45 -8.42 0.38
CA LEU A 398 25.69 -8.99 0.92
C LEU A 398 26.93 -8.13 0.67
N TYR A 399 27.03 -7.52 -0.50
CA TYR A 399 28.22 -6.78 -0.95
C TYR A 399 28.14 -5.26 -0.68
N GLN A 400 27.05 -4.77 -0.08
CA GLN A 400 26.89 -3.33 0.11
C GLN A 400 27.81 -2.80 1.21
N ILE A 401 28.38 -1.60 0.95
CA ILE A 401 29.23 -0.86 1.88
C ILE A 401 28.45 0.31 2.51
N LYS A 402 27.47 0.87 1.78
CA LYS A 402 26.65 2.01 2.25
C LYS A 402 25.39 1.51 2.94
N ILE A 403 25.08 2.09 4.12
CA ILE A 403 23.91 1.73 4.93
C ILE A 403 22.61 1.91 4.13
N LYS A 404 22.47 3.00 3.37
CA LYS A 404 21.26 3.27 2.57
C LYS A 404 21.02 2.23 1.48
N ARG A 405 22.07 1.78 0.78
CA ARG A 405 21.94 0.72 -0.23
C ARG A 405 21.62 -0.63 0.38
N LEU A 406 22.21 -0.93 1.53
CA LEU A 406 21.85 -2.15 2.26
C LEU A 406 20.37 -2.15 2.64
N LEU A 407 19.84 -1.01 3.13
CA LEU A 407 18.40 -0.85 3.40
C LEU A 407 17.55 -1.00 2.16
N ALA A 408 17.99 -0.49 1.03
CA ALA A 408 17.29 -0.62 -0.23
C ALA A 408 17.08 -2.09 -0.63
N TYR A 409 18.16 -2.89 -0.59
CA TYR A 409 18.07 -4.33 -0.90
C TYR A 409 17.32 -5.13 0.16
N SER A 410 17.47 -4.78 1.44
CA SER A 410 16.66 -5.40 2.48
C SER A 410 15.16 -5.09 2.30
N ALA A 411 14.81 -3.89 1.87
CA ALA A 411 13.44 -3.52 1.56
C ALA A 411 12.85 -4.32 0.39
N ILE A 412 13.67 -4.69 -0.62
CA ILE A 412 13.27 -5.57 -1.73
C ILE A 412 12.99 -6.99 -1.21
N SER A 413 13.84 -7.54 -0.33
CA SER A 413 13.60 -8.86 0.26
C SER A 413 12.33 -8.90 1.12
N HIS A 414 12.01 -7.83 1.86
CA HIS A 414 10.77 -7.71 2.61
C HIS A 414 9.53 -7.67 1.70
N VAL A 415 9.62 -7.02 0.53
CA VAL A 415 8.56 -7.07 -0.49
C VAL A 415 8.37 -8.50 -1.01
N GLY A 416 9.42 -9.32 -1.09
CA GLY A 416 9.32 -10.73 -1.43
C GLY A 416 8.38 -11.52 -0.50
N PHE A 417 8.48 -11.30 0.82
CA PHE A 417 7.55 -11.90 1.80
C PHE A 417 6.11 -11.44 1.61
N LEU A 418 5.92 -10.16 1.32
CA LEU A 418 4.59 -9.61 1.06
C LEU A 418 3.97 -10.20 -0.21
N CYS A 419 4.74 -10.33 -1.31
CA CYS A 419 4.27 -10.96 -2.53
C CYS A 419 3.92 -12.45 -2.33
N LEU A 420 4.67 -13.16 -1.48
CA LEU A 420 4.38 -14.54 -1.12
C LEU A 420 3.03 -14.62 -0.37
N GLY A 421 2.80 -13.80 0.62
CA GLY A 421 1.52 -13.77 1.34
C GLY A 421 0.34 -13.37 0.46
N LEU A 422 0.52 -12.40 -0.45
CA LEU A 422 -0.49 -12.00 -1.43
C LEU A 422 -0.85 -13.13 -2.40
N SER A 423 0.11 -14.01 -2.75
CA SER A 423 -0.12 -15.09 -3.71
C SER A 423 -1.05 -16.19 -3.20
N LEU A 424 -1.33 -16.26 -1.89
CA LEU A 424 -2.10 -17.34 -1.28
C LEU A 424 -3.62 -17.22 -1.50
N ASN A 425 -4.15 -16.00 -1.65
CA ASN A 425 -5.58 -15.69 -1.80
C ASN A 425 -6.50 -16.32 -0.73
N THR A 426 -5.99 -16.47 0.48
CA THR A 426 -6.73 -16.98 1.64
C THR A 426 -6.84 -15.91 2.71
N VAL A 427 -7.85 -16.01 3.56
CA VAL A 427 -8.05 -15.07 4.66
C VAL A 427 -6.82 -15.02 5.56
N GLU A 428 -6.21 -16.17 5.87
CA GLU A 428 -4.99 -16.25 6.66
C GLU A 428 -3.80 -15.58 5.92
N GLY A 429 -3.71 -15.75 4.60
CA GLY A 429 -2.71 -15.06 3.77
C GLY A 429 -2.85 -13.55 3.85
N PHE A 430 -4.06 -13.00 3.73
CA PHE A 430 -4.32 -11.57 3.81
C PHE A 430 -4.06 -11.00 5.20
N GLN A 431 -4.49 -11.70 6.24
CA GLN A 431 -4.19 -11.32 7.62
C GLN A 431 -2.68 -11.30 7.89
N SER A 432 -1.94 -12.29 7.39
CA SER A 432 -0.49 -12.35 7.53
C SER A 432 0.23 -11.22 6.81
N VAL A 433 -0.22 -10.82 5.61
CA VAL A 433 0.30 -9.67 4.87
C VAL A 433 0.05 -8.37 5.61
N PHE A 434 -1.18 -8.13 6.08
CA PHE A 434 -1.51 -6.93 6.83
C PHE A 434 -0.68 -6.82 8.12
N PHE A 435 -0.54 -7.92 8.83
CA PHE A 435 0.29 -7.98 10.02
C PHE A 435 1.78 -7.76 9.72
N TYR A 436 2.27 -8.30 8.61
CA TYR A 436 3.64 -8.07 8.16
C TYR A 436 3.93 -6.60 7.86
N ILE A 437 3.03 -5.92 7.13
CA ILE A 437 3.18 -4.49 6.81
C ILE A 437 3.25 -3.67 8.10
N LEU A 438 2.37 -3.94 9.08
CA LEU A 438 2.35 -3.24 10.35
C LEU A 438 3.70 -3.36 11.07
N ILE A 439 4.23 -4.56 11.18
CA ILE A 439 5.53 -4.81 11.81
C ILE A 439 6.68 -4.16 11.01
N TYR A 440 6.66 -4.29 9.68
CA TYR A 440 7.66 -3.71 8.81
C TYR A 440 7.75 -2.18 8.98
N VAL A 441 6.62 -1.51 9.08
CA VAL A 441 6.55 -0.06 9.29
C VAL A 441 7.16 0.33 10.64
N LEU A 442 6.78 -0.34 11.73
CA LEU A 442 7.31 -0.06 13.05
C LEU A 442 8.83 -0.28 13.12
N LEU A 443 9.33 -1.37 12.56
CA LEU A 443 10.76 -1.66 12.50
C LEU A 443 11.53 -0.69 11.61
N SER A 444 10.95 -0.28 10.49
CA SER A 444 11.57 0.70 9.59
C SER A 444 11.65 2.08 10.25
N ILE A 445 10.60 2.53 10.94
CA ILE A 445 10.62 3.77 11.73
C ILE A 445 11.75 3.70 12.76
N LEU A 446 11.84 2.63 13.51
CA LEU A 446 12.86 2.44 14.54
C LEU A 446 14.27 2.41 13.94
N PHE A 447 14.46 1.75 12.81
CA PHE A 447 15.76 1.72 12.13
C PHE A 447 16.18 3.10 11.59
N PHE A 448 15.26 3.83 10.97
CA PHE A 448 15.54 5.20 10.50
C PHE A 448 15.80 6.16 11.65
N THR A 449 15.14 6.05 12.81
CA THR A 449 15.47 6.87 13.99
C THR A 449 16.90 6.64 14.44
N ILE A 450 17.38 5.40 14.42
CA ILE A 450 18.77 5.07 14.74
C ILE A 450 19.72 5.76 13.76
N ILE A 451 19.46 5.68 12.45
CA ILE A 451 20.32 6.31 11.45
C ILE A 451 20.32 7.85 11.58
N PHE A 452 19.17 8.46 11.93
CA PHE A 452 19.11 9.91 12.18
C PHE A 452 19.97 10.33 13.37
N CYS A 453 20.16 9.47 14.35
CA CYS A 453 21.06 9.71 15.50
C CYS A 453 22.55 9.54 15.16
N LEU A 454 22.90 8.85 14.08
CA LEU A 454 24.28 8.61 13.65
C LEU A 454 24.89 9.83 12.95
N LYS A 455 25.28 10.86 13.72
CA LYS A 455 25.96 12.06 13.25
C LYS A 455 27.23 12.28 14.06
N ARG A 456 28.38 12.50 13.39
CA ARG A 456 29.68 12.76 14.03
C ARG A 456 29.69 14.16 14.65
N TYR A 457 30.20 14.28 15.87
CA TYR A 457 30.33 15.55 16.58
C TYR A 457 31.38 16.48 15.93
N ASN A 458 32.55 15.95 15.59
CA ASN A 458 33.69 16.76 15.15
C ASN A 458 33.42 17.51 13.83
N ASN A 459 32.86 16.82 12.83
CA ASN A 459 32.69 17.38 11.47
C ASN A 459 31.25 17.64 11.12
N ASN A 460 30.29 17.42 12.02
CA ASN A 460 28.85 17.50 11.76
C ASN A 460 28.40 16.66 10.55
N THR A 461 29.21 15.67 10.13
CA THR A 461 28.90 14.78 9.00
C THR A 461 28.12 13.56 9.46
N ARG A 462 27.21 13.08 8.62
CA ARG A 462 26.45 11.85 8.88
C ARG A 462 27.29 10.62 8.55
N ILE A 463 27.00 9.53 9.25
CA ILE A 463 27.61 8.23 9.00
C ILE A 463 26.82 7.54 7.90
N TYR A 464 27.49 7.27 6.77
CA TYR A 464 26.88 6.59 5.62
C TYR A 464 27.46 5.20 5.39
N ASN A 465 28.71 4.96 5.76
CA ASN A 465 29.39 3.69 5.53
C ASN A 465 29.22 2.75 6.73
N ILE A 466 29.11 1.46 6.45
CA ILE A 466 29.00 0.41 7.46
C ILE A 466 30.25 0.35 8.34
N LEU A 467 31.44 0.53 7.76
CA LEU A 467 32.72 0.50 8.49
C LEU A 467 32.83 1.60 9.55
N ASP A 468 32.16 2.70 9.36
CA ASP A 468 32.13 3.81 10.33
C ASP A 468 31.36 3.48 11.63
N LEU A 469 30.67 2.32 11.71
CA LEU A 469 29.97 1.87 12.90
C LEU A 469 30.86 1.14 13.92
N GLN A 470 32.14 0.92 13.59
CA GLN A 470 33.10 0.28 14.49
C GLN A 470 33.29 1.09 15.78
N ASN A 471 33.49 0.41 16.89
CA ASN A 471 33.65 1.00 18.25
C ASN A 471 32.37 1.69 18.82
N LEU A 472 31.22 1.63 18.18
CA LEU A 472 30.02 2.34 18.63
C LEU A 472 29.60 1.88 20.05
N PHE A 473 29.78 0.61 20.36
CA PHE A 473 29.49 0.06 21.69
C PHE A 473 30.30 0.73 22.80
N LYS A 474 31.57 1.07 22.55
CA LYS A 474 32.41 1.74 23.54
C LYS A 474 32.01 3.20 23.76
N VAL A 475 31.50 3.86 22.73
CA VAL A 475 31.11 5.28 22.80
C VAL A 475 29.74 5.42 23.48
N ASN A 476 28.78 4.60 23.11
CA ASN A 476 27.44 4.63 23.69
C ASN A 476 26.85 3.21 23.74
N PRO A 477 27.04 2.48 24.88
CA PRO A 477 26.62 1.09 24.99
C PRO A 477 25.10 0.90 24.88
N PHE A 478 24.31 1.80 25.48
CA PHE A 478 22.86 1.69 25.45
C PHE A 478 22.29 1.86 24.04
N PHE A 479 22.78 2.83 23.29
CA PHE A 479 22.37 3.05 21.90
C PHE A 479 22.76 1.88 20.99
N SER A 480 23.95 1.31 21.20
CA SER A 480 24.41 0.13 20.44
C SER A 480 23.57 -1.12 20.74
N LEU A 481 23.10 -1.29 21.97
CA LEU A 481 22.17 -2.37 22.31
C LEU A 481 20.82 -2.21 21.62
N ILE A 482 20.25 -1.00 21.59
CA ILE A 482 19.03 -0.72 20.83
C ILE A 482 19.22 -1.07 19.35
N PHE A 483 20.33 -0.65 18.77
CA PHE A 483 20.66 -0.96 17.38
C PHE A 483 20.76 -2.47 17.12
N CYS A 484 21.41 -3.20 18.01
CA CYS A 484 21.52 -4.65 17.93
C CYS A 484 20.15 -5.33 17.98
N LEU A 485 19.29 -4.94 18.92
CA LEU A 485 17.91 -5.46 19.04
C LEU A 485 17.08 -5.21 17.78
N THR A 486 17.23 -4.05 17.15
CA THR A 486 16.53 -3.76 15.88
C THR A 486 17.03 -4.62 14.73
N LEU A 487 18.34 -4.83 14.63
CA LEU A 487 18.93 -5.70 13.61
C LEU A 487 18.50 -7.17 13.80
N PHE A 488 18.46 -7.66 15.03
CA PHE A 488 17.95 -9.01 15.34
C PHE A 488 16.45 -9.15 15.01
N SER A 489 15.66 -8.12 15.27
CA SER A 489 14.23 -8.16 14.93
C SER A 489 14.01 -8.18 13.42
N ILE A 490 14.73 -7.39 12.64
CA ILE A 490 14.64 -7.41 11.18
C ILE A 490 15.15 -8.74 10.61
N ALA A 491 16.20 -9.31 11.19
CA ALA A 491 16.67 -10.66 10.84
C ALA A 491 15.59 -11.73 11.09
N GLY A 492 14.73 -11.53 12.08
CA GLY A 492 13.66 -12.47 12.44
C GLY A 492 14.07 -13.46 13.52
N ILE A 493 14.83 -13.03 14.52
CA ILE A 493 15.24 -13.88 15.66
C ILE A 493 14.14 -13.83 16.74
N PRO A 494 13.65 -14.99 17.23
CA PRO A 494 12.75 -15.02 18.38
C PRO A 494 13.41 -14.43 19.63
N PRO A 495 12.70 -13.78 20.53
CA PRO A 495 11.26 -13.53 20.62
C PRO A 495 10.82 -12.16 20.07
N LEU A 496 11.60 -11.55 19.18
CA LEU A 496 11.37 -10.20 18.70
C LEU A 496 10.24 -10.11 17.66
N MET A 497 9.72 -8.90 17.49
CA MET A 497 8.58 -8.56 16.63
C MET A 497 8.70 -9.09 15.19
N GLY A 498 9.89 -8.97 14.58
CA GLY A 498 10.13 -9.39 13.20
C GLY A 498 10.08 -10.91 12.94
N PHE A 499 10.25 -11.73 13.98
CA PHE A 499 10.05 -13.17 13.87
C PHE A 499 8.59 -13.50 13.57
N PHE A 500 7.65 -12.89 14.27
CA PHE A 500 6.22 -13.17 14.12
C PHE A 500 5.71 -12.80 12.72
N SER A 501 6.20 -11.70 12.14
CA SER A 501 5.81 -11.30 10.78
C SER A 501 6.14 -12.37 9.74
N LYS A 502 7.35 -12.94 9.79
CA LYS A 502 7.78 -14.02 8.89
C LYS A 502 7.04 -15.32 9.19
N PHE A 503 6.89 -15.65 10.46
CA PHE A 503 6.26 -16.88 10.91
C PHE A 503 4.82 -17.03 10.42
N PHE A 504 4.01 -15.96 10.45
CA PHE A 504 2.63 -16.02 9.97
C PHE A 504 2.54 -16.27 8.46
N ILE A 505 3.41 -15.64 7.67
CA ILE A 505 3.44 -15.89 6.22
C ILE A 505 3.84 -17.34 5.95
N PHE A 506 4.79 -17.89 6.68
CA PHE A 506 5.18 -19.29 6.53
C PHE A 506 4.06 -20.25 6.92
N LEU A 507 3.38 -19.99 8.02
CA LEU A 507 2.23 -20.81 8.42
C LEU A 507 1.15 -20.81 7.34
N ALA A 508 0.77 -19.65 6.84
CA ALA A 508 -0.22 -19.52 5.79
C ALA A 508 0.22 -20.23 4.49
N SER A 509 1.49 -20.10 4.09
CA SER A 509 2.00 -20.74 2.86
C SER A 509 2.10 -22.27 2.97
N ILE A 510 2.41 -22.82 4.15
CA ILE A 510 2.47 -24.26 4.39
C ILE A 510 1.05 -24.86 4.40
N LYS A 511 0.07 -24.18 4.99
CA LYS A 511 -1.34 -24.63 4.98
C LYS A 511 -1.89 -24.78 3.56
N GLU A 512 -1.53 -23.85 2.67
CA GLU A 512 -1.93 -23.87 1.26
C GLU A 512 -1.05 -24.79 0.38
N SER A 513 -0.21 -25.63 0.98
CA SER A 513 0.69 -26.57 0.31
C SER A 513 1.75 -25.95 -0.61
N PHE A 514 2.09 -24.66 -0.49
CA PHE A 514 3.19 -24.02 -1.24
C PHE A 514 4.56 -24.31 -0.63
N TYR A 515 4.91 -25.59 -0.46
CA TYR A 515 6.12 -26.04 0.25
C TYR A 515 7.41 -25.55 -0.40
N PHE A 516 7.51 -25.59 -1.72
CA PHE A 516 8.74 -25.22 -2.44
C PHE A 516 9.13 -23.77 -2.18
N ILE A 517 8.21 -22.83 -2.37
CA ILE A 517 8.49 -21.41 -2.21
C ILE A 517 8.69 -21.05 -0.73
N SER A 518 7.99 -21.72 0.19
CA SER A 518 8.18 -21.51 1.63
C SER A 518 9.56 -21.97 2.11
N LEU A 519 10.03 -23.15 1.68
CA LEU A 519 11.38 -23.63 1.97
C LEU A 519 12.45 -22.73 1.35
N PHE A 520 12.26 -22.29 0.13
CA PHE A 520 13.16 -21.36 -0.56
C PHE A 520 13.26 -20.01 0.18
N SER A 521 12.13 -19.45 0.59
CA SER A 521 12.11 -18.19 1.33
C SER A 521 12.69 -18.32 2.74
N LEU A 522 12.52 -19.47 3.41
CA LEU A 522 13.22 -19.79 4.66
C LEU A 522 14.73 -19.79 4.48
N PHE A 523 15.23 -20.51 3.46
CA PHE A 523 16.66 -20.55 3.16
C PHE A 523 17.24 -19.15 2.94
N LEU A 524 16.58 -18.34 2.09
CA LEU A 524 17.02 -16.97 1.83
C LEU A 524 16.87 -16.04 3.04
N SER A 525 15.94 -16.31 3.96
CA SER A 525 15.86 -15.58 5.23
C SER A 525 17.07 -15.83 6.13
N VAL A 526 17.61 -17.06 6.12
CA VAL A 526 18.87 -17.39 6.81
C VAL A 526 20.06 -16.66 6.16
N VAL A 527 20.13 -16.64 4.82
CA VAL A 527 21.16 -15.87 4.10
C VAL A 527 21.04 -14.38 4.43
N SER A 528 19.81 -13.85 4.53
CA SER A 528 19.60 -12.43 4.88
C SER A 528 20.07 -12.08 6.30
N SER A 529 20.01 -13.01 7.24
CA SER A 529 20.48 -12.77 8.60
C SER A 529 21.98 -12.49 8.66
N PHE A 530 22.78 -13.00 7.70
CA PHE A 530 24.22 -12.82 7.65
C PHE A 530 24.65 -11.35 7.58
N TYR A 531 24.03 -10.54 6.71
CA TYR A 531 24.43 -9.14 6.62
C TYR A 531 24.00 -8.31 7.82
N TYR A 532 22.93 -8.67 8.53
CA TYR A 532 22.58 -8.05 9.81
C TYR A 532 23.55 -8.43 10.92
N ILE A 533 23.93 -9.70 11.01
CA ILE A 533 24.94 -10.18 11.96
C ILE A 533 26.31 -9.52 11.68
N ARG A 534 26.66 -9.31 10.40
CA ARG A 534 27.87 -8.55 10.01
C ARG A 534 27.87 -7.15 10.62
N LEU A 535 26.74 -6.43 10.60
CA LEU A 535 26.64 -5.11 11.24
C LEU A 535 26.84 -5.20 12.76
N ILE A 536 26.25 -6.19 13.41
CA ILE A 536 26.39 -6.41 14.85
C ILE A 536 27.87 -6.70 15.19
N LYS A 537 28.53 -7.55 14.39
CA LYS A 537 29.96 -7.83 14.55
C LYS A 537 30.80 -6.55 14.50
N LEU A 538 30.55 -5.66 13.53
CA LEU A 538 31.25 -4.38 13.41
C LEU A 538 31.03 -3.47 14.63
N ILE A 539 29.81 -3.39 15.15
CA ILE A 539 29.44 -2.52 16.27
C ILE A 539 30.11 -2.97 17.58
N PHE A 540 30.15 -4.28 17.85
CA PHE A 540 30.57 -4.82 19.15
C PHE A 540 31.99 -5.32 19.20
N PHE A 541 32.50 -5.94 18.14
CA PHE A 541 33.73 -6.72 18.19
C PHE A 541 34.92 -6.09 17.44
N GLU A 542 34.66 -5.33 16.39
CA GLU A 542 35.75 -4.73 15.61
C GLU A 542 36.22 -3.41 16.22
N LYS A 543 37.54 -3.25 16.30
CA LYS A 543 38.18 -2.05 16.85
C LYS A 543 38.66 -1.17 15.70
N ASN A 544 38.39 0.12 15.78
CA ASN A 544 38.98 1.15 14.93
C ASN A 544 39.96 1.98 15.76
N SER A 545 41.00 2.52 15.15
CA SER A 545 41.98 3.40 15.80
C SER A 545 41.39 4.76 16.21
N SER A 546 40.35 5.21 15.51
CA SER A 546 39.68 6.49 15.77
C SER A 546 38.36 6.32 16.52
N TRP A 547 38.17 7.12 17.57
CA TRP A 547 36.90 7.18 18.28
C TRP A 547 35.92 8.08 17.55
N ILE A 548 34.66 7.61 17.40
CA ILE A 548 33.60 8.37 16.75
C ILE A 548 32.68 8.92 17.85
N PHE A 549 32.81 10.21 18.16
CA PHE A 549 31.86 10.87 19.05
C PHE A 549 30.58 11.23 18.30
N LEU A 550 29.44 10.86 18.86
CA LEU A 550 28.12 11.18 18.32
C LEU A 550 27.60 12.51 18.85
N THR A 551 26.87 13.24 18.02
CA THR A 551 26.12 14.42 18.49
C THR A 551 25.04 14.02 19.49
N PRO A 552 24.72 14.86 20.50
CA PRO A 552 23.66 14.57 21.45
C PRO A 552 22.31 14.37 20.73
N PHE A 553 21.56 13.39 21.19
CA PHE A 553 20.25 13.07 20.61
C PHE A 553 19.23 14.14 20.99
N SER A 554 18.31 14.44 20.06
CA SER A 554 17.17 15.30 20.41
C SER A 554 16.19 14.53 21.28
N LYS A 555 15.40 15.27 22.09
CA LYS A 555 14.38 14.67 22.96
C LYS A 555 13.36 13.83 22.17
N ASN A 556 12.96 14.31 20.99
CA ASN A 556 12.00 13.60 20.13
C ASN A 556 12.53 12.24 19.68
N PHE A 557 13.79 12.17 19.19
CA PHE A 557 14.38 10.91 18.78
C PHE A 557 14.57 9.93 19.94
N SER A 558 14.94 10.40 21.12
CA SER A 558 15.09 9.54 22.30
C SER A 558 13.76 8.95 22.75
N LEU A 559 12.68 9.73 22.73
CA LEU A 559 11.34 9.24 23.07
C LEU A 559 10.86 8.17 22.07
N ILE A 560 11.02 8.41 20.78
CA ILE A 560 10.64 7.46 19.73
C ILE A 560 11.43 6.15 19.88
N LEU A 561 12.76 6.25 20.12
CA LEU A 561 13.59 5.08 20.33
C LEU A 561 13.13 4.24 21.52
N ILE A 562 12.88 4.86 22.67
CA ILE A 562 12.43 4.14 23.88
C ILE A 562 11.08 3.49 23.64
N PHE A 563 10.12 4.22 23.08
CA PHE A 563 8.78 3.71 22.83
C PHE A 563 8.79 2.51 21.87
N LEU A 564 9.45 2.63 20.73
CA LEU A 564 9.48 1.56 19.74
C LEU A 564 10.33 0.36 20.17
N THR A 565 11.42 0.57 20.93
CA THR A 565 12.20 -0.56 21.47
C THR A 565 11.41 -1.31 22.52
N PHE A 566 10.64 -0.63 23.35
CA PHE A 566 9.74 -1.26 24.29
C PHE A 566 8.70 -2.11 23.54
N LEU A 567 8.05 -1.57 22.52
CA LEU A 567 7.12 -2.34 21.68
C LEU A 567 7.79 -3.56 21.05
N ASN A 568 9.03 -3.41 20.54
CA ASN A 568 9.75 -4.52 19.91
C ASN A 568 10.03 -5.68 20.88
N LEU A 569 10.37 -5.39 22.14
CA LEU A 569 10.65 -6.39 23.16
C LEU A 569 9.39 -7.06 23.69
N PHE A 570 8.35 -6.28 23.96
CA PHE A 570 7.12 -6.77 24.59
C PHE A 570 6.07 -7.27 23.60
N PHE A 571 6.37 -7.25 22.32
CA PHE A 571 5.43 -7.70 21.28
C PHE A 571 5.03 -9.16 21.42
N PHE A 572 5.88 -10.00 22.00
CA PHE A 572 5.56 -11.40 22.31
C PHE A 572 4.28 -11.52 23.15
N PHE A 573 4.11 -10.67 24.16
CA PHE A 573 2.92 -10.68 24.99
C PHE A 573 1.68 -10.20 24.24
N ILE A 574 1.84 -9.21 23.35
CA ILE A 574 0.76 -8.69 22.53
C ILE A 574 0.31 -9.72 21.49
N SER A 575 1.23 -10.44 20.88
CA SER A 575 0.92 -11.48 19.89
C SER A 575 0.10 -12.61 20.50
N CYS A 576 0.35 -13.00 21.76
CA CYS A 576 -0.44 -14.01 22.45
C CYS A 576 -1.93 -13.61 22.58
N PHE A 577 -2.25 -12.32 22.71
CA PHE A 577 -3.63 -11.85 22.72
C PHE A 577 -4.31 -11.96 21.34
N PHE A 578 -3.59 -11.66 20.28
CA PHE A 578 -4.11 -11.83 18.91
C PHE A 578 -4.39 -13.29 18.57
N PHE A 579 -3.54 -14.22 19.01
CA PHE A 579 -3.72 -15.66 18.77
C PHE A 579 -4.90 -16.26 19.52
N ARG A 580 -5.22 -15.75 20.70
CA ARG A 580 -6.32 -16.30 21.51
C ARG A 580 -7.69 -16.08 20.85
N ASN A 581 -7.81 -15.08 19.96
CA ASN A 581 -9.05 -14.74 19.27
C ASN A 581 -9.12 -15.31 17.83
N SER A 582 -8.02 -15.89 17.33
CA SER A 582 -7.96 -16.48 15.97
C SER A 582 -7.90 -18.02 15.96
N LEU A 583 -7.72 -18.65 17.12
CA LEU A 583 -7.91 -20.07 17.38
C LEU A 583 -9.31 -20.30 17.98
#